data_77b3fdc18c6056140bc79fade44b9a10
#
_entry.id   77b3fdc18c6056140bc79fade44b9a10
#
_cell.length_a   1.000
_cell.length_b   1.000
_cell.length_c   1.000
_cell.angle_alpha   90.00
_cell.angle_beta   90.00
_cell.angle_gamma   90.00
#
_symmetry.space_group_name_H-M   'P 1'
#
loop_
_entity.id
_entity.type
_entity.pdbx_description
1 polymer ?
#
loop_
_entity_poly.entity_id
_entity_poly.type
_entity_poly.pdbx_seq_one_letter_code
_entity_poly.pdbx_strand_id
1 'polypeptide(L)'
;MIDLPLRRLKPGMTIAQSVYNSSGANYLTRGMPLTSNYIEKLRQLGIQNIHVLSTSTNRSFLPPEDVLEEKTRAMAVKRVYDVFQQVRSRGTFDINPMAKASASIVNDIMERRNNLVQLTDIRSHDMYTFAHCVNVAMLSTIMGVLCGFENDKLSELTLSALLHDLGKISIPLEVLNKQGRLTDEEFAVIKSHPIAGYEHIQRMNLPNGELLSVVARQHHEKMDGTGYPDHRKGPNIHIYGRIGAIADVYDALTSTRPYKKAYSPSVAYNIMARCSPGHFDEELLRIFFSNVAIYPVGTVLLTNRGYAIVSKVEFGKTERPVIRVFANKTPALLPNVYDIDLSADQETKIENVISDTELFHFIHQIHFDPADLLSEGENL
;
A
#
# COMPACT_ATOMS: atom_id res chain seq x y z
N MET A 1 -7.31 -7.46 11.99
CA MET A 1 -6.59 -6.18 12.17
C MET A 1 -7.57 -5.07 11.86
N ILE A 2 -7.72 -4.11 12.77
CA ILE A 2 -8.72 -3.04 12.66
C ILE A 2 -8.01 -1.69 12.74
N ASP A 3 -8.30 -0.78 11.80
CA ASP A 3 -7.82 0.60 11.86
C ASP A 3 -8.70 1.44 12.77
N LEU A 4 -8.18 1.87 13.91
CA LEU A 4 -8.91 2.66 14.88
C LEU A 4 -8.36 4.08 15.02
N PRO A 5 -9.24 5.09 15.07
CA PRO A 5 -8.84 6.44 15.46
C PRO A 5 -8.37 6.46 16.91
N LEU A 6 -7.38 7.32 17.23
CA LEU A 6 -6.78 7.41 18.56
C LEU A 6 -7.80 7.56 19.69
N ARG A 7 -8.94 8.26 19.43
CA ARG A 7 -10.02 8.46 20.41
C ARG A 7 -10.74 7.16 20.83
N ARG A 8 -10.59 6.08 20.04
CA ARG A 8 -11.18 4.76 20.33
C ARG A 8 -10.19 3.76 20.92
N LEU A 9 -8.91 4.13 21.00
CA LEU A 9 -7.89 3.29 21.60
C LEU A 9 -8.08 3.19 23.10
N LYS A 10 -7.85 1.99 23.61
CA LYS A 10 -7.87 1.70 25.05
C LYS A 10 -6.56 1.01 25.45
N PRO A 11 -6.06 1.25 26.67
CA PRO A 11 -4.97 0.45 27.22
C PRO A 11 -5.31 -1.04 27.18
N GLY A 12 -4.32 -1.86 26.86
CA GLY A 12 -4.49 -3.31 26.69
C GLY A 12 -4.76 -3.77 25.26
N MET A 13 -5.16 -2.88 24.35
CA MET A 13 -5.22 -3.21 22.91
C MET A 13 -3.83 -3.51 22.38
N THR A 14 -3.70 -4.50 21.52
CA THR A 14 -2.42 -4.93 20.95
C THR A 14 -2.19 -4.26 19.59
N ILE A 15 -0.98 -3.72 19.38
CA ILE A 15 -0.58 -3.11 18.12
C ILE A 15 -0.46 -4.18 17.04
N ALA A 16 -1.15 -4.00 15.93
CA ALA A 16 -1.10 -4.90 14.79
C ALA A 16 0.05 -4.59 13.83
N GLN A 17 0.62 -3.39 13.90
CA GLN A 17 1.67 -2.91 13.00
C GLN A 17 2.62 -1.98 13.75
N SER A 18 3.93 -2.12 13.50
CA SER A 18 4.94 -1.26 14.15
C SER A 18 4.80 0.20 13.72
N VAL A 19 5.04 1.11 14.65
CA VAL A 19 5.02 2.56 14.45
C VAL A 19 6.45 3.10 14.53
N TYR A 20 6.85 3.87 13.52
CA TYR A 20 8.19 4.45 13.44
C TYR A 20 8.13 5.97 13.64
N ASN A 21 9.21 6.53 14.20
CA ASN A 21 9.36 7.98 14.28
C ASN A 21 9.94 8.57 12.98
N SER A 22 10.04 9.89 12.92
CA SER A 22 10.59 10.63 11.76
C SER A 22 12.06 10.30 11.43
N SER A 23 12.81 9.68 12.35
CA SER A 23 14.18 9.21 12.10
C SER A 23 14.24 7.76 11.60
N GLY A 24 13.09 7.08 11.44
CA GLY A 24 13.01 5.66 11.07
C GLY A 24 13.30 4.71 12.23
N ALA A 25 13.41 5.20 13.47
CA ALA A 25 13.52 4.35 14.64
C ALA A 25 12.16 3.81 15.05
N ASN A 26 12.12 2.52 15.41
CA ASN A 26 10.89 1.86 15.87
C ASN A 26 10.43 2.49 17.19
N TYR A 27 9.21 3.01 17.18
CA TYR A 27 8.59 3.66 18.32
C TYR A 27 7.69 2.71 19.13
N LEU A 28 6.90 1.90 18.44
CA LEU A 28 6.09 0.84 19.00
C LEU A 28 6.18 -0.37 18.07
N THR A 29 6.43 -1.53 18.65
CA THR A 29 6.58 -2.78 17.89
C THR A 29 5.24 -3.51 17.78
N ARG A 30 4.99 -4.14 16.66
CA ARG A 30 3.89 -5.08 16.45
C ARG A 30 3.82 -6.08 17.60
N GLY A 31 2.62 -6.38 18.09
CA GLY A 31 2.40 -7.28 19.20
C GLY A 31 2.53 -6.64 20.59
N MET A 32 2.97 -5.38 20.69
CA MET A 32 3.00 -4.68 21.97
C MET A 32 1.60 -4.26 22.45
N PRO A 33 1.29 -4.43 23.75
CA PRO A 33 0.07 -3.88 24.33
C PRO A 33 0.18 -2.37 24.46
N LEU A 34 -0.87 -1.64 24.08
CA LEU A 34 -0.98 -0.22 24.29
C LEU A 34 -1.10 0.10 25.79
N THR A 35 -0.38 1.13 26.21
CA THR A 35 -0.55 1.77 27.52
C THR A 35 -1.14 3.17 27.33
N SER A 36 -1.69 3.75 28.40
CA SER A 36 -2.18 5.14 28.38
C SER A 36 -1.08 6.12 27.94
N ASN A 37 0.18 5.86 28.36
CA ASN A 37 1.33 6.68 27.99
C ASN A 37 1.65 6.58 26.49
N TYR A 38 1.54 5.39 25.89
CA TYR A 38 1.72 5.20 24.46
C TYR A 38 0.65 5.91 23.64
N ILE A 39 -0.61 5.83 24.07
CA ILE A 39 -1.74 6.50 23.39
C ILE A 39 -1.53 8.04 23.43
N GLU A 40 -1.11 8.59 24.58
CA GLU A 40 -0.84 10.03 24.69
C GLU A 40 0.35 10.47 23.78
N LYS A 41 1.41 9.70 23.76
CA LYS A 41 2.56 9.97 22.89
C LYS A 41 2.19 9.88 21.41
N LEU A 42 1.37 8.90 20.97
CA LEU A 42 0.86 8.82 19.61
C LEU A 42 0.07 10.09 19.23
N ARG A 43 -0.69 10.64 20.20
CA ARG A 43 -1.42 11.91 20.04
C ARG A 43 -0.47 13.09 19.84
N GLN A 44 0.60 13.18 20.64
CA GLN A 44 1.63 14.21 20.52
C GLN A 44 2.40 14.14 19.19
N LEU A 45 2.54 12.93 18.62
CA LEU A 45 3.12 12.70 17.31
C LEU A 45 2.16 13.01 16.13
N GLY A 46 0.93 13.48 16.42
CA GLY A 46 -0.04 13.81 15.38
C GLY A 46 -0.65 12.59 14.66
N ILE A 47 -0.39 11.38 15.15
CA ILE A 47 -0.94 10.15 14.57
C ILE A 47 -2.44 10.14 14.84
N GLN A 48 -3.25 9.96 13.79
CA GLN A 48 -4.70 9.99 13.92
C GLN A 48 -5.32 8.63 14.12
N ASN A 49 -4.77 7.60 13.50
CA ASN A 49 -5.25 6.22 13.54
C ASN A 49 -4.08 5.27 13.72
N ILE A 50 -4.31 4.11 14.29
CA ILE A 50 -3.37 2.97 14.26
C ILE A 50 -4.10 1.66 14.04
N HIS A 51 -3.38 0.68 13.51
CA HIS A 51 -3.85 -0.69 13.40
C HIS A 51 -3.66 -1.41 14.73
N VAL A 52 -4.76 -1.97 15.24
CA VAL A 52 -4.75 -2.84 16.41
C VAL A 52 -5.21 -4.23 16.03
N LEU A 53 -4.68 -5.23 16.71
CA LEU A 53 -5.28 -6.55 16.72
C LEU A 53 -6.62 -6.42 17.44
N SER A 54 -7.59 -7.21 17.02
CA SER A 54 -8.89 -7.17 17.67
C SER A 54 -8.80 -7.39 19.17
N THR A 55 -9.83 -6.93 19.89
CA THR A 55 -9.90 -6.93 21.36
C THR A 55 -10.17 -8.30 21.96
N SER A 56 -10.37 -9.35 21.15
CA SER A 56 -10.53 -10.69 21.67
C SER A 56 -9.19 -11.19 22.26
N THR A 57 -9.27 -11.82 23.40
CA THR A 57 -8.13 -12.27 24.20
C THR A 57 -7.34 -13.44 23.58
N ASN A 58 -7.77 -13.96 22.45
CA ASN A 58 -7.09 -15.04 21.74
C ASN A 58 -6.05 -14.47 20.75
N ARG A 59 -4.77 -14.56 21.13
CA ARG A 59 -3.59 -14.06 20.42
C ARG A 59 -3.21 -14.85 19.15
N SER A 60 -4.09 -15.70 18.62
CA SER A 60 -3.68 -16.74 17.67
C SER A 60 -3.61 -16.28 16.21
N PHE A 61 -4.28 -15.24 15.80
CA PHE A 61 -4.20 -14.74 14.43
C PHE A 61 -3.24 -13.55 14.32
N LEU A 62 -2.04 -13.82 13.81
CA LEU A 62 -1.17 -12.79 13.26
C LEU A 62 -1.48 -12.67 11.77
N PRO A 63 -1.79 -11.46 11.26
CA PRO A 63 -1.95 -11.28 9.82
C PRO A 63 -0.70 -11.82 9.11
N PRO A 64 -0.82 -12.33 7.88
CA PRO A 64 0.33 -12.82 7.12
C PRO A 64 1.49 -11.81 7.13
N GLU A 65 2.71 -12.33 7.09
CA GLU A 65 3.91 -11.49 7.03
C GLU A 65 3.89 -10.64 5.76
N ASP A 66 4.31 -9.38 5.89
CA ASP A 66 4.49 -8.48 4.76
C ASP A 66 5.57 -9.06 3.81
N VAL A 67 5.44 -8.77 2.52
CA VAL A 67 6.44 -9.13 1.51
C VAL A 67 7.76 -8.39 1.72
N LEU A 68 7.75 -7.30 2.46
CA LEU A 68 8.92 -6.50 2.80
C LEU A 68 9.16 -6.51 4.31
N GLU A 69 10.36 -6.87 4.75
CA GLU A 69 10.73 -6.80 6.16
C GLU A 69 10.59 -5.38 6.71
N GLU A 70 10.08 -5.27 7.94
CA GLU A 70 9.93 -3.97 8.61
C GLU A 70 11.27 -3.19 8.65
N LYS A 71 12.39 -3.88 8.88
CA LYS A 71 13.73 -3.29 8.89
C LYS A 71 14.13 -2.76 7.51
N THR A 72 13.92 -3.53 6.45
CA THR A 72 14.21 -3.12 5.08
C THR A 72 13.37 -1.90 4.70
N ARG A 73 12.08 -1.93 5.02
CA ARG A 73 11.15 -0.83 4.76
C ARG A 73 11.58 0.45 5.48
N ALA A 74 11.83 0.39 6.81
CA ALA A 74 12.26 1.55 7.59
C ALA A 74 13.58 2.14 7.07
N MET A 75 14.52 1.27 6.69
CA MET A 75 15.79 1.67 6.12
C MET A 75 15.62 2.35 4.75
N ALA A 76 14.77 1.81 3.88
CA ALA A 76 14.48 2.40 2.58
C ALA A 76 13.83 3.79 2.72
N VAL A 77 12.84 3.95 3.61
CA VAL A 77 12.20 5.26 3.89
C VAL A 77 13.24 6.28 4.34
N LYS A 78 14.15 5.88 5.26
CA LYS A 78 15.24 6.76 5.69
C LYS A 78 16.16 7.15 4.53
N ARG A 79 16.51 6.23 3.63
CA ARG A 79 17.37 6.53 2.48
C ARG A 79 16.71 7.48 1.48
N VAL A 80 15.42 7.29 1.20
CA VAL A 80 14.67 8.24 0.38
C VAL A 80 14.69 9.64 1.02
N TYR A 81 14.41 9.74 2.32
CA TYR A 81 14.51 11.01 3.05
C TYR A 81 15.91 11.64 2.93
N ASP A 82 16.97 10.87 3.19
CA ASP A 82 18.35 11.35 3.11
C ASP A 82 18.68 11.92 1.71
N VAL A 83 18.23 11.25 0.63
CA VAL A 83 18.40 11.71 -0.76
C VAL A 83 17.69 13.04 -0.99
N PHE A 84 16.42 13.17 -0.58
CA PHE A 84 15.67 14.42 -0.71
C PHE A 84 16.38 15.57 0.01
N GLN A 85 16.92 15.35 1.22
CA GLN A 85 17.67 16.37 1.96
C GLN A 85 18.99 16.72 1.27
N GLN A 86 19.71 15.74 0.72
CA GLN A 86 20.96 15.97 0.00
C GLN A 86 20.71 16.82 -1.26
N VAL A 87 19.71 16.46 -2.08
CA VAL A 87 19.38 17.23 -3.28
C VAL A 87 18.92 18.64 -2.94
N ARG A 88 18.10 18.80 -1.90
CA ARG A 88 17.66 20.14 -1.43
C ARG A 88 18.82 21.02 -0.99
N SER A 89 19.83 20.46 -0.32
CA SER A 89 20.94 21.22 0.25
C SER A 89 22.14 21.39 -0.68
N ARG A 90 22.40 20.43 -1.57
CA ARG A 90 23.62 20.35 -2.38
C ARG A 90 23.35 20.22 -3.88
N GLY A 91 22.10 20.01 -4.31
CA GLY A 91 21.73 19.75 -5.70
C GLY A 91 22.12 18.35 -6.21
N THR A 92 22.82 17.55 -5.40
CA THR A 92 23.34 16.22 -5.74
C THR A 92 23.13 15.26 -4.57
N PHE A 93 23.21 13.94 -4.82
CA PHE A 93 23.12 12.90 -3.80
C PHE A 93 24.02 11.70 -4.11
N ASP A 94 24.35 10.89 -3.10
CA ASP A 94 25.02 9.62 -3.29
C ASP A 94 24.00 8.54 -3.62
N ILE A 95 24.13 7.91 -4.82
CA ILE A 95 23.25 6.85 -5.30
C ILE A 95 23.47 5.53 -4.58
N ASN A 96 24.67 5.27 -4.04
CA ASN A 96 25.04 3.95 -3.49
C ASN A 96 24.13 3.49 -2.34
N PRO A 97 23.75 4.35 -1.35
CA PRO A 97 22.80 3.94 -0.32
C PRO A 97 21.42 3.57 -0.87
N MET A 98 20.97 4.24 -1.94
CA MET A 98 19.71 3.93 -2.60
C MET A 98 19.77 2.62 -3.39
N ALA A 99 20.87 2.37 -4.10
CA ALA A 99 21.10 1.11 -4.80
C ALA A 99 21.11 -0.07 -3.83
N LYS A 100 21.71 0.09 -2.63
CA LYS A 100 21.65 -0.93 -1.57
C LYS A 100 20.24 -1.14 -1.05
N ALA A 101 19.46 -0.07 -0.85
CA ALA A 101 18.07 -0.18 -0.42
C ALA A 101 17.21 -0.88 -1.50
N SER A 102 17.42 -0.54 -2.77
CA SER A 102 16.77 -1.23 -3.90
C SER A 102 17.08 -2.73 -3.89
N ALA A 103 18.35 -3.12 -3.79
CA ALA A 103 18.76 -4.53 -3.73
C ALA A 103 18.13 -5.27 -2.53
N SER A 104 18.04 -4.63 -1.36
CA SER A 104 17.39 -5.23 -0.19
C SER A 104 15.89 -5.44 -0.42
N ILE A 105 15.18 -4.49 -1.05
CA ILE A 105 13.77 -4.63 -1.42
C ILE A 105 13.58 -5.80 -2.40
N VAL A 106 14.43 -5.88 -3.44
CA VAL A 106 14.38 -6.98 -4.43
C VAL A 106 14.58 -8.33 -3.73
N ASN A 107 15.59 -8.44 -2.85
CA ASN A 107 15.88 -9.68 -2.14
C ASN A 107 14.71 -10.13 -1.26
N ASP A 108 14.16 -9.24 -0.43
CA ASP A 108 13.01 -9.54 0.42
C ASP A 108 11.81 -10.04 -0.40
N ILE A 109 11.51 -9.37 -1.52
CA ILE A 109 10.40 -9.74 -2.40
C ILE A 109 10.66 -11.09 -3.09
N MET A 110 11.88 -11.34 -3.55
CA MET A 110 12.25 -12.61 -4.18
C MET A 110 12.18 -13.79 -3.19
N GLU A 111 12.58 -13.58 -1.94
CA GLU A 111 12.49 -14.60 -0.89
C GLU A 111 11.03 -14.91 -0.53
N ARG A 112 10.16 -13.87 -0.54
CA ARG A 112 8.74 -13.97 -0.16
C ARG A 112 7.78 -13.93 -1.35
N ARG A 113 8.26 -14.21 -2.56
CA ARG A 113 7.47 -14.12 -3.81
C ARG A 113 6.18 -14.96 -3.83
N ASN A 114 6.09 -15.96 -2.95
CA ASN A 114 4.90 -16.80 -2.81
C ASN A 114 3.88 -16.21 -1.82
N ASN A 115 4.23 -15.14 -1.10
CA ASN A 115 3.30 -14.43 -0.24
C ASN A 115 2.48 -13.48 -1.11
N LEU A 116 1.16 -13.57 -0.99
CA LEU A 116 0.28 -12.58 -1.61
C LEU A 116 0.54 -11.21 -0.99
N VAL A 117 0.56 -10.21 -1.84
CA VAL A 117 0.75 -8.83 -1.41
C VAL A 117 -0.43 -8.41 -0.56
N GLN A 118 -0.22 -8.46 0.74
CA GLN A 118 -1.10 -7.80 1.70
C GLN A 118 -0.40 -6.50 2.10
N LEU A 119 -0.86 -5.39 1.52
CA LEU A 119 -0.27 -4.09 1.81
C LEU A 119 -0.59 -3.69 3.25
N THR A 120 0.44 -3.69 4.07
CA THR A 120 0.40 -3.05 5.37
C THR A 120 0.86 -1.59 5.23
N ASP A 121 -0.04 -0.66 5.50
CA ASP A 121 0.23 0.78 5.42
C ASP A 121 1.22 1.21 6.52
N ILE A 122 2.35 1.83 6.15
CA ILE A 122 3.25 2.44 7.12
C ILE A 122 2.77 3.86 7.39
N ARG A 123 2.36 4.08 8.62
CA ARG A 123 1.88 5.37 9.08
C ARG A 123 2.95 6.08 9.92
N SER A 124 3.58 7.10 9.33
CA SER A 124 4.12 8.21 10.07
C SER A 124 3.68 9.50 9.38
N HIS A 125 3.05 10.40 10.09
CA HIS A 125 2.50 11.65 9.54
C HIS A 125 3.58 12.49 8.83
N ASP A 126 4.79 12.51 9.37
CA ASP A 126 5.88 13.35 8.86
C ASP A 126 6.69 12.71 7.71
N MET A 127 6.56 11.39 7.50
CA MET A 127 7.34 10.63 6.51
C MET A 127 6.48 10.07 5.37
N TYR A 128 5.23 10.55 5.25
CA TYR A 128 4.26 10.03 4.28
C TYR A 128 4.82 9.98 2.85
N THR A 129 5.41 11.09 2.36
CA THR A 129 5.96 11.15 0.99
C THR A 129 7.05 10.11 0.76
N PHE A 130 7.90 9.86 1.76
CA PHE A 130 9.03 8.92 1.63
C PHE A 130 8.55 7.47 1.77
N ALA A 131 7.57 7.21 2.64
CA ALA A 131 6.91 5.92 2.75
C ALA A 131 6.17 5.56 1.44
N HIS A 132 5.51 6.53 0.82
CA HIS A 132 4.90 6.40 -0.49
C HIS A 132 5.92 5.96 -1.56
N CYS A 133 7.08 6.62 -1.64
CA CYS A 133 8.12 6.22 -2.60
C CYS A 133 8.55 4.75 -2.40
N VAL A 134 8.65 4.28 -1.14
CA VAL A 134 8.99 2.89 -0.84
C VAL A 134 7.87 1.93 -1.22
N ASN A 135 6.61 2.29 -0.95
CA ASN A 135 5.46 1.48 -1.35
C ASN A 135 5.36 1.35 -2.87
N VAL A 136 5.51 2.47 -3.60
CA VAL A 136 5.51 2.47 -5.08
C VAL A 136 6.65 1.61 -5.61
N ALA A 137 7.84 1.69 -5.02
CA ALA A 137 8.97 0.86 -5.40
C ALA A 137 8.70 -0.64 -5.13
N MET A 138 8.17 -0.97 -3.96
CA MET A 138 7.79 -2.35 -3.61
C MET A 138 6.77 -2.91 -4.60
N LEU A 139 5.68 -2.18 -4.87
CA LEU A 139 4.63 -2.58 -5.82
C LEU A 139 5.18 -2.74 -7.23
N SER A 140 6.04 -1.81 -7.67
CA SER A 140 6.70 -1.86 -8.97
C SER A 140 7.61 -3.09 -9.08
N THR A 141 8.35 -3.42 -8.02
CA THR A 141 9.22 -4.61 -7.98
C THR A 141 8.40 -5.89 -8.09
N ILE A 142 7.30 -5.99 -7.35
CA ILE A 142 6.38 -7.12 -7.44
C ILE A 142 5.85 -7.28 -8.86
N MET A 143 5.41 -6.19 -9.48
CA MET A 143 4.98 -6.22 -10.88
C MET A 143 6.10 -6.66 -11.82
N GLY A 144 7.33 -6.20 -11.59
CA GLY A 144 8.50 -6.65 -12.35
C GLY A 144 8.73 -8.15 -12.23
N VAL A 145 8.61 -8.73 -11.03
CA VAL A 145 8.68 -10.18 -10.79
C VAL A 145 7.59 -10.92 -11.57
N LEU A 146 6.34 -10.43 -11.51
CA LEU A 146 5.21 -11.01 -12.23
C LEU A 146 5.33 -10.91 -13.75
N CYS A 147 6.04 -9.90 -14.25
CA CYS A 147 6.39 -9.73 -15.65
C CYS A 147 7.63 -10.55 -16.07
N GLY A 148 8.26 -11.32 -15.16
CA GLY A 148 9.42 -12.15 -15.44
C GLY A 148 10.72 -11.37 -15.60
N PHE A 149 10.88 -10.21 -14.96
CA PHE A 149 12.13 -9.45 -15.00
C PHE A 149 13.23 -10.16 -14.22
N GLU A 150 14.44 -10.15 -14.77
CA GLU A 150 15.65 -10.61 -14.09
C GLU A 150 16.11 -9.60 -13.02
N ASN A 151 16.96 -10.06 -12.09
CA ASN A 151 17.39 -9.28 -10.92
C ASN A 151 17.95 -7.89 -11.25
N ASP A 152 18.72 -7.75 -12.33
CA ASP A 152 19.29 -6.46 -12.73
C ASP A 152 18.19 -5.48 -13.12
N LYS A 153 17.22 -5.92 -13.93
CA LYS A 153 16.05 -5.12 -14.33
C LYS A 153 15.14 -4.82 -13.15
N LEU A 154 14.99 -5.76 -12.20
CA LEU A 154 14.23 -5.52 -10.97
C LEU A 154 14.90 -4.44 -10.13
N SER A 155 16.23 -4.49 -9.97
CA SER A 155 16.99 -3.49 -9.22
C SER A 155 16.90 -2.11 -9.86
N GLU A 156 16.98 -2.01 -11.19
CA GLU A 156 16.81 -0.76 -11.93
C GLU A 156 15.41 -0.20 -11.80
N LEU A 157 14.37 -1.02 -11.99
CA LEU A 157 12.96 -0.62 -11.82
C LEU A 157 12.69 -0.13 -10.39
N THR A 158 13.15 -0.90 -9.39
CA THR A 158 12.98 -0.56 -7.97
C THR A 158 13.64 0.77 -7.65
N LEU A 159 14.89 0.98 -8.09
CA LEU A 159 15.63 2.21 -7.88
C LEU A 159 14.97 3.40 -8.58
N SER A 160 14.52 3.23 -9.82
CA SER A 160 13.78 4.24 -10.56
C SER A 160 12.48 4.63 -9.85
N ALA A 161 11.74 3.64 -9.32
CA ALA A 161 10.51 3.88 -8.57
C ALA A 161 10.75 4.56 -7.21
N LEU A 162 11.84 4.23 -6.49
CA LEU A 162 12.23 4.93 -5.26
C LEU A 162 12.46 6.43 -5.47
N LEU A 163 12.89 6.82 -6.68
CA LEU A 163 13.22 8.20 -7.05
C LEU A 163 12.10 8.93 -7.80
N HIS A 164 10.94 8.30 -8.03
CA HIS A 164 9.90 8.83 -8.93
C HIS A 164 9.44 10.24 -8.55
N ASP A 165 9.35 10.52 -7.28
CA ASP A 165 8.86 11.78 -6.71
C ASP A 165 9.97 12.78 -6.33
N LEU A 166 11.22 12.51 -6.68
CA LEU A 166 12.36 13.37 -6.31
C LEU A 166 12.15 14.84 -6.71
N GLY A 167 11.50 15.07 -7.84
CA GLY A 167 11.23 16.41 -8.33
C GLY A 167 10.27 17.25 -7.47
N LYS A 168 9.56 16.64 -6.52
CA LYS A 168 8.71 17.38 -5.57
C LYS A 168 9.50 18.33 -4.66
N ILE A 169 10.82 18.15 -4.54
CA ILE A 169 11.68 19.12 -3.85
C ILE A 169 11.70 20.51 -4.51
N SER A 170 11.39 20.60 -5.80
CA SER A 170 11.33 21.85 -6.56
C SER A 170 9.96 22.54 -6.45
N ILE A 171 8.98 21.88 -5.81
CA ILE A 171 7.63 22.44 -5.64
C ILE A 171 7.59 23.30 -4.37
N PRO A 172 7.04 24.54 -4.42
CA PRO A 172 6.84 25.35 -3.23
C PRO A 172 6.00 24.63 -2.17
N LEU A 173 6.44 24.69 -0.90
CA LEU A 173 5.79 23.96 0.19
C LEU A 173 4.34 24.40 0.42
N GLU A 174 4.02 25.67 0.17
CA GLU A 174 2.66 26.20 0.23
C GLU A 174 1.71 25.53 -0.79
N VAL A 175 2.22 25.16 -1.96
CA VAL A 175 1.45 24.44 -2.99
C VAL A 175 1.40 22.96 -2.66
N LEU A 176 2.55 22.37 -2.31
CA LEU A 176 2.67 20.93 -2.02
C LEU A 176 1.81 20.50 -0.82
N ASN A 177 1.75 21.34 0.22
CA ASN A 177 1.03 21.05 1.48
C ASN A 177 -0.35 21.72 1.56
N LYS A 178 -0.85 22.32 0.46
CA LYS A 178 -2.13 23.01 0.45
C LYS A 178 -3.27 22.06 0.84
N GLN A 179 -4.03 22.50 1.84
CA GLN A 179 -5.27 21.83 2.22
C GLN A 179 -6.41 22.28 1.31
N GLY A 180 -7.04 21.36 0.61
CA GLY A 180 -8.16 21.66 -0.28
C GLY A 180 -7.80 21.52 -1.77
N ARG A 181 -8.63 22.07 -2.63
CA ARG A 181 -8.42 21.99 -4.08
C ARG A 181 -7.34 22.96 -4.53
N LEU A 182 -6.45 22.47 -5.39
CA LEU A 182 -5.47 23.30 -6.09
C LEU A 182 -6.19 24.14 -7.17
N THR A 183 -5.70 25.35 -7.44
CA THR A 183 -6.06 26.08 -8.66
C THR A 183 -5.39 25.42 -9.87
N ASP A 184 -5.79 25.83 -11.08
CA ASP A 184 -5.19 25.28 -12.30
C ASP A 184 -3.69 25.67 -12.40
N GLU A 185 -3.32 26.88 -11.93
CA GLU A 185 -1.94 27.34 -11.88
C GLU A 185 -1.12 26.53 -10.86
N GLU A 186 -1.64 26.30 -9.65
CA GLU A 186 -0.99 25.47 -8.64
C GLU A 186 -0.85 24.02 -9.12
N PHE A 187 -1.87 23.49 -9.80
CA PHE A 187 -1.79 22.17 -10.38
C PHE A 187 -0.76 22.09 -11.51
N ALA A 188 -0.62 23.15 -12.32
CA ALA A 188 0.45 23.24 -13.32
C ALA A 188 1.85 23.20 -12.68
N VAL A 189 2.02 23.88 -11.52
CA VAL A 189 3.26 23.78 -10.73
C VAL A 189 3.51 22.35 -10.25
N ILE A 190 2.50 21.66 -9.71
CA ILE A 190 2.64 20.23 -9.33
C ILE A 190 3.06 19.38 -10.52
N LYS A 191 2.45 19.59 -11.70
CA LYS A 191 2.77 18.82 -12.92
C LYS A 191 4.20 19.00 -13.44
N SER A 192 4.98 19.92 -12.89
CA SER A 192 6.39 20.09 -13.27
C SER A 192 7.34 19.09 -12.57
N HIS A 193 6.90 18.42 -11.47
CA HIS A 193 7.81 17.54 -10.73
C HIS A 193 8.37 16.35 -11.54
N PRO A 194 7.67 15.73 -12.53
CA PRO A 194 8.27 14.67 -13.32
C PRO A 194 9.48 15.14 -14.14
N ILE A 195 9.40 16.33 -14.71
CA ILE A 195 10.51 16.95 -15.44
C ILE A 195 11.65 17.27 -14.47
N ALA A 196 11.35 17.93 -13.35
CA ALA A 196 12.35 18.28 -12.36
C ALA A 196 13.06 17.04 -11.77
N GLY A 197 12.31 15.96 -11.49
CA GLY A 197 12.88 14.70 -11.02
C GLY A 197 13.82 14.06 -12.05
N TYR A 198 13.39 14.01 -13.30
CA TYR A 198 14.22 13.55 -14.41
C TYR A 198 15.52 14.36 -14.50
N GLU A 199 15.44 15.69 -14.50
CA GLU A 199 16.62 16.56 -14.57
C GLU A 199 17.58 16.39 -13.40
N HIS A 200 17.06 16.24 -12.17
CA HIS A 200 17.90 15.99 -10.99
C HIS A 200 18.69 14.69 -11.15
N ILE A 201 18.07 13.60 -11.63
CA ILE A 201 18.74 12.32 -11.84
C ILE A 201 19.76 12.43 -13.00
N GLN A 202 19.41 13.10 -14.11
CA GLN A 202 20.31 13.24 -15.26
C GLN A 202 21.58 14.04 -14.93
N ARG A 203 21.47 15.09 -14.11
CA ARG A 203 22.64 15.88 -13.64
C ARG A 203 23.67 15.08 -12.86
N MET A 204 23.28 13.92 -12.34
CA MET A 204 24.19 13.02 -11.62
C MET A 204 25.15 12.25 -12.56
N ASN A 205 24.91 12.24 -13.86
CA ASN A 205 25.68 11.49 -14.87
C ASN A 205 25.89 10.02 -14.47
N LEU A 206 24.84 9.38 -13.95
CA LEU A 206 24.90 8.00 -13.48
C LEU A 206 24.95 7.03 -14.66
N PRO A 207 25.68 5.89 -14.53
CA PRO A 207 25.46 4.76 -15.41
C PRO A 207 23.97 4.40 -15.42
N ASN A 208 23.38 4.17 -16.59
CA ASN A 208 21.94 3.91 -16.77
C ASN A 208 21.01 5.05 -16.27
N GLY A 209 21.50 6.29 -16.15
CA GLY A 209 20.71 7.43 -15.66
C GLY A 209 19.39 7.61 -16.40
N GLU A 210 19.34 7.32 -17.70
CA GLU A 210 18.12 7.33 -18.51
C GLU A 210 17.06 6.36 -17.95
N LEU A 211 17.42 5.11 -17.66
CA LEU A 211 16.50 4.12 -17.11
C LEU A 211 16.08 4.46 -15.68
N LEU A 212 17.02 4.97 -14.87
CA LEU A 212 16.74 5.38 -13.49
C LEU A 212 15.78 6.56 -13.37
N SER A 213 15.70 7.40 -14.40
CA SER A 213 14.82 8.56 -14.44
C SER A 213 13.46 8.29 -15.11
N VAL A 214 13.27 7.09 -15.68
CA VAL A 214 12.05 6.77 -16.45
C VAL A 214 10.79 6.90 -15.59
N VAL A 215 10.75 6.29 -14.40
CA VAL A 215 9.54 6.34 -13.56
C VAL A 215 9.30 7.79 -13.12
N ALA A 216 10.34 8.54 -12.75
CA ALA A 216 10.21 9.95 -12.41
C ALA A 216 9.54 10.76 -13.53
N ARG A 217 9.94 10.54 -14.79
CA ARG A 217 9.40 11.29 -15.93
C ARG A 217 8.03 10.81 -16.39
N GLN A 218 7.72 9.50 -16.25
CA GLN A 218 6.61 8.91 -16.99
C GLN A 218 5.47 8.34 -16.12
N HIS A 219 5.57 8.35 -14.78
CA HIS A 219 4.54 7.75 -13.92
C HIS A 219 3.18 8.46 -13.98
N HIS A 220 3.12 9.66 -14.54
CA HIS A 220 1.87 10.40 -14.80
C HIS A 220 1.46 10.40 -16.28
N GLU A 221 2.18 9.68 -17.15
CA GLU A 221 1.72 9.44 -18.50
C GLU A 221 0.55 8.45 -18.50
N LYS A 222 -0.31 8.58 -19.53
CA LYS A 222 -1.49 7.73 -19.70
C LYS A 222 -1.47 7.06 -21.06
N MET A 223 -1.98 5.84 -21.15
CA MET A 223 -1.98 5.05 -22.37
C MET A 223 -2.68 5.75 -23.55
N ASP A 224 -3.66 6.63 -23.30
CA ASP A 224 -4.37 7.42 -24.30
C ASP A 224 -3.63 8.71 -24.74
N GLY A 225 -2.53 9.08 -24.04
CA GLY A 225 -1.77 10.29 -24.31
C GLY A 225 -2.31 11.55 -23.62
N THR A 226 -3.30 11.43 -22.75
CA THR A 226 -3.83 12.59 -21.96
C THR A 226 -3.03 12.85 -20.69
N GLY A 227 -2.00 12.03 -20.41
CA GLY A 227 -1.09 12.20 -19.29
C GLY A 227 -0.13 13.36 -19.45
N TYR A 228 0.85 13.46 -18.57
CA TYR A 228 1.90 14.49 -18.59
C TYR A 228 3.22 13.89 -18.11
N PRO A 229 4.39 14.48 -18.38
CA PRO A 229 4.61 15.78 -18.99
C PRO A 229 4.71 15.78 -20.53
N ASP A 230 5.01 14.60 -21.14
CA ASP A 230 5.37 14.51 -22.57
C ASP A 230 4.17 14.11 -23.45
N HIS A 231 3.01 13.79 -22.85
CA HIS A 231 1.83 13.30 -23.56
C HIS A 231 2.10 12.04 -24.39
N ARG A 232 2.94 11.15 -23.86
CA ARG A 232 3.28 9.87 -24.48
C ARG A 232 2.05 8.98 -24.55
N LYS A 233 1.97 8.16 -25.62
CA LYS A 233 0.84 7.28 -25.85
C LYS A 233 1.26 5.83 -26.05
N GLY A 234 0.55 4.90 -25.46
CA GLY A 234 0.71 3.47 -25.68
C GLY A 234 2.14 2.98 -25.46
N PRO A 235 2.73 2.24 -26.43
CA PRO A 235 4.08 1.67 -26.30
C PRO A 235 5.21 2.71 -26.18
N ASN A 236 4.95 3.99 -26.49
CA ASN A 236 5.95 5.06 -26.32
C ASN A 236 6.18 5.40 -24.83
N ILE A 237 5.30 4.94 -23.93
CA ILE A 237 5.54 4.96 -22.51
C ILE A 237 6.38 3.72 -22.18
N HIS A 238 7.57 3.92 -21.60
CA HIS A 238 8.43 2.82 -21.20
C HIS A 238 7.73 1.89 -20.21
N ILE A 239 8.02 0.60 -20.23
CA ILE A 239 7.36 -0.37 -19.35
C ILE A 239 7.52 -0.01 -17.86
N TYR A 240 8.66 0.57 -17.43
CA TYR A 240 8.86 1.05 -16.05
C TYR A 240 7.90 2.20 -15.71
N GLY A 241 7.65 3.11 -16.66
CA GLY A 241 6.66 4.20 -16.47
C GLY A 241 5.24 3.66 -16.33
N ARG A 242 4.85 2.68 -17.18
CA ARG A 242 3.52 2.03 -17.11
C ARG A 242 3.32 1.27 -15.80
N ILE A 243 4.34 0.54 -15.32
CA ILE A 243 4.33 -0.14 -14.01
C ILE A 243 4.26 0.89 -12.89
N GLY A 244 5.10 1.93 -12.92
CA GLY A 244 5.12 3.00 -11.92
C GLY A 244 3.78 3.72 -11.79
N ALA A 245 3.09 3.98 -12.92
CA ALA A 245 1.77 4.61 -12.93
C ALA A 245 0.69 3.79 -12.19
N ILE A 246 0.71 2.46 -12.36
CA ILE A 246 -0.21 1.55 -11.66
C ILE A 246 0.12 1.54 -10.16
N ALA A 247 1.39 1.40 -9.81
CA ALA A 247 1.85 1.35 -8.42
C ALA A 247 1.57 2.66 -7.67
N ASP A 248 1.84 3.81 -8.29
CA ASP A 248 1.60 5.15 -7.72
C ASP A 248 0.11 5.37 -7.44
N VAL A 249 -0.75 5.14 -8.43
CA VAL A 249 -2.20 5.34 -8.26
C VAL A 249 -2.77 4.38 -7.22
N TYR A 250 -2.33 3.12 -7.21
CA TYR A 250 -2.81 2.16 -6.23
C TYR A 250 -2.42 2.56 -4.80
N ASP A 251 -1.15 2.90 -4.55
CA ASP A 251 -0.73 3.39 -3.23
C ASP A 251 -1.46 4.69 -2.87
N ALA A 252 -1.62 5.61 -3.81
CA ALA A 252 -2.36 6.86 -3.58
C ALA A 252 -3.85 6.64 -3.20
N LEU A 253 -4.46 5.56 -3.65
CA LEU A 253 -5.83 5.19 -3.30
C LEU A 253 -5.89 4.47 -1.95
N THR A 254 -4.96 3.55 -1.68
CA THR A 254 -5.01 2.63 -0.54
C THR A 254 -4.26 3.10 0.69
N SER A 255 -3.43 4.13 0.57
CA SER A 255 -2.73 4.76 1.70
C SER A 255 -3.52 5.89 2.33
N THR A 256 -3.49 5.98 3.66
CA THR A 256 -4.09 7.09 4.41
C THR A 256 -3.23 8.35 4.23
N ARG A 257 -3.86 9.43 3.82
CA ARG A 257 -3.24 10.77 3.71
C ARG A 257 -3.78 11.70 4.77
N PRO A 258 -3.07 12.77 5.16
CA PRO A 258 -3.54 13.72 6.18
C PRO A 258 -4.96 14.23 5.94
N TYR A 259 -5.40 14.24 4.67
CA TYR A 259 -6.68 14.82 4.24
C TYR A 259 -7.64 13.80 3.62
N LYS A 260 -7.25 12.50 3.55
CA LYS A 260 -8.06 11.48 2.86
C LYS A 260 -7.91 10.13 3.56
N LYS A 261 -9.04 9.49 3.87
CA LYS A 261 -9.04 8.09 4.31
C LYS A 261 -8.62 7.19 3.16
N ALA A 262 -7.89 6.13 3.48
CA ALA A 262 -7.58 5.06 2.53
C ALA A 262 -8.86 4.41 2.02
N TYR A 263 -8.90 4.11 0.74
CA TYR A 263 -9.88 3.19 0.20
C TYR A 263 -9.45 1.74 0.47
N SER A 264 -10.43 0.85 0.60
CA SER A 264 -10.11 -0.59 0.62
C SER A 264 -9.52 -1.03 -0.73
N PRO A 265 -8.73 -2.12 -0.77
CA PRO A 265 -8.19 -2.65 -2.02
C PRO A 265 -9.26 -2.93 -3.07
N SER A 266 -10.45 -3.40 -2.67
CA SER A 266 -11.59 -3.64 -3.57
C SER A 266 -12.17 -2.35 -4.18
N VAL A 267 -12.21 -1.26 -3.43
CA VAL A 267 -12.62 0.06 -3.95
C VAL A 267 -11.56 0.60 -4.90
N ALA A 268 -10.27 0.47 -4.56
CA ALA A 268 -9.17 0.86 -5.43
C ALA A 268 -9.21 0.08 -6.77
N TYR A 269 -9.42 -1.24 -6.72
CA TYR A 269 -9.64 -2.08 -7.90
C TYR A 269 -10.75 -1.52 -8.79
N ASN A 270 -11.93 -1.28 -8.23
CA ASN A 270 -13.07 -0.76 -9.00
C ASN A 270 -12.79 0.60 -9.65
N ILE A 271 -12.08 1.50 -8.93
CA ILE A 271 -11.70 2.81 -9.48
C ILE A 271 -10.72 2.63 -10.64
N MET A 272 -9.65 1.87 -10.43
CA MET A 272 -8.60 1.68 -11.44
C MET A 272 -9.12 0.91 -12.67
N ALA A 273 -9.93 -0.12 -12.49
CA ALA A 273 -10.56 -0.87 -13.58
C ALA A 273 -11.47 0.01 -14.45
N ARG A 274 -12.24 0.93 -13.83
CA ARG A 274 -13.07 1.89 -14.58
C ARG A 274 -12.25 2.91 -15.36
N CYS A 275 -11.09 3.30 -14.84
CA CYS A 275 -10.17 4.24 -15.51
C CYS A 275 -9.29 3.54 -16.55
N SER A 276 -9.21 2.20 -16.54
CA SER A 276 -8.26 1.43 -17.35
C SER A 276 -8.36 1.74 -18.84
N PRO A 277 -9.55 1.82 -19.45
CA PRO A 277 -9.62 2.22 -20.86
C PRO A 277 -8.99 3.61 -21.04
N GLY A 278 -7.73 3.65 -21.45
CA GLY A 278 -6.97 4.87 -21.72
C GLY A 278 -6.01 5.33 -20.63
N HIS A 279 -6.22 5.02 -19.34
CA HIS A 279 -5.27 5.46 -18.31
C HIS A 279 -4.09 4.48 -18.17
N PHE A 280 -4.37 3.20 -17.92
CA PHE A 280 -3.37 2.18 -17.62
C PHE A 280 -3.16 1.22 -18.80
N ASP A 281 -2.02 0.53 -18.78
CA ASP A 281 -1.81 -0.66 -19.57
C ASP A 281 -2.70 -1.78 -19.01
N GLU A 282 -3.68 -2.23 -19.79
CA GLU A 282 -4.71 -3.18 -19.35
C GLU A 282 -4.12 -4.54 -18.97
N GLU A 283 -3.11 -4.99 -19.69
CA GLU A 283 -2.45 -6.27 -19.40
C GLU A 283 -1.66 -6.19 -18.08
N LEU A 284 -0.90 -5.11 -17.87
CA LEU A 284 -0.19 -4.90 -16.61
C LEU A 284 -1.17 -4.71 -15.44
N LEU A 285 -2.28 -4.03 -15.64
CA LEU A 285 -3.31 -3.86 -14.61
C LEU A 285 -3.95 -5.20 -14.24
N ARG A 286 -4.24 -6.05 -15.24
CA ARG A 286 -4.74 -7.41 -15.05
C ARG A 286 -3.75 -8.27 -14.26
N ILE A 287 -2.47 -8.26 -14.65
CA ILE A 287 -1.40 -8.96 -13.93
C ILE A 287 -1.34 -8.47 -12.48
N PHE A 288 -1.39 -7.16 -12.24
CA PHE A 288 -1.36 -6.57 -10.91
C PHE A 288 -2.48 -7.12 -10.02
N PHE A 289 -3.73 -6.95 -10.43
CA PHE A 289 -4.89 -7.37 -9.62
C PHE A 289 -5.12 -8.88 -9.57
N SER A 290 -4.53 -9.66 -10.46
CA SER A 290 -4.52 -11.12 -10.33
C SER A 290 -3.61 -11.59 -9.17
N ASN A 291 -2.73 -10.73 -8.66
CA ASN A 291 -1.71 -11.11 -7.68
C ASN A 291 -1.68 -10.23 -6.42
N VAL A 292 -2.35 -9.08 -6.45
CA VAL A 292 -2.58 -8.22 -5.27
C VAL A 292 -3.96 -8.53 -4.70
N ALA A 293 -4.03 -8.82 -3.41
CA ALA A 293 -5.28 -9.23 -2.77
C ALA A 293 -6.33 -8.10 -2.82
N ILE A 294 -7.39 -8.30 -3.59
CA ILE A 294 -8.55 -7.39 -3.65
C ILE A 294 -9.34 -7.48 -2.34
N TYR A 295 -9.42 -8.67 -1.77
CA TYR A 295 -10.00 -8.96 -0.47
C TYR A 295 -8.95 -9.68 0.37
N PRO A 296 -8.11 -8.95 1.14
CA PRO A 296 -7.09 -9.56 2.01
C PRO A 296 -7.69 -10.53 3.02
N VAL A 297 -6.93 -11.53 3.45
CA VAL A 297 -7.32 -12.43 4.55
C VAL A 297 -7.66 -11.62 5.79
N GLY A 298 -8.77 -11.96 6.44
CA GLY A 298 -9.31 -11.20 7.56
C GLY A 298 -10.30 -10.09 7.19
N THR A 299 -10.51 -9.80 5.90
CA THR A 299 -11.55 -8.88 5.46
C THR A 299 -12.93 -9.48 5.75
N VAL A 300 -13.79 -8.70 6.42
CA VAL A 300 -15.19 -9.10 6.65
C VAL A 300 -16.05 -8.59 5.51
N LEU A 301 -16.86 -9.48 4.96
CA LEU A 301 -17.72 -9.26 3.81
C LEU A 301 -19.19 -9.50 4.20
N LEU A 302 -20.08 -8.70 3.65
CA LEU A 302 -21.50 -9.04 3.56
C LEU A 302 -21.75 -9.71 2.21
N THR A 303 -22.34 -10.90 2.23
CA THR A 303 -22.68 -11.66 1.05
C THR A 303 -24.19 -11.94 0.99
N ASN A 304 -24.68 -12.46 -0.13
CA ASN A 304 -26.07 -12.95 -0.20
C ASN A 304 -26.32 -14.16 0.71
N ARG A 305 -25.27 -14.80 1.25
CA ARG A 305 -25.35 -15.92 2.22
C ARG A 305 -25.24 -15.45 3.68
N GLY A 306 -24.85 -14.20 3.94
CA GLY A 306 -24.63 -13.62 5.27
C GLY A 306 -23.26 -13.00 5.43
N TYR A 307 -22.86 -12.73 6.68
CA TYR A 307 -21.54 -12.21 6.99
C TYR A 307 -20.48 -13.31 6.92
N ALA A 308 -19.38 -13.02 6.26
CA ALA A 308 -18.27 -13.94 6.07
C ALA A 308 -16.94 -13.21 6.28
N ILE A 309 -15.91 -13.96 6.70
CA ILE A 309 -14.53 -13.50 6.74
C ILE A 309 -13.73 -14.18 5.64
N VAL A 310 -12.86 -13.45 4.98
CA VAL A 310 -11.91 -14.01 4.00
C VAL A 310 -10.90 -14.88 4.76
N SER A 311 -10.90 -16.17 4.49
CA SER A 311 -10.01 -17.15 5.14
C SER A 311 -8.78 -17.48 4.31
N LYS A 312 -8.88 -17.45 2.97
CA LYS A 312 -7.77 -17.74 2.06
C LYS A 312 -7.90 -16.93 0.76
N VAL A 313 -6.77 -16.49 0.24
CA VAL A 313 -6.67 -15.87 -1.09
C VAL A 313 -5.62 -16.64 -1.89
N GLU A 314 -5.91 -16.93 -3.15
CA GLU A 314 -5.00 -17.66 -4.05
C GLU A 314 -4.49 -16.75 -5.17
N PHE A 315 -3.26 -16.99 -5.61
CA PHE A 315 -2.69 -16.33 -6.79
C PHE A 315 -3.57 -16.56 -8.02
N GLY A 316 -3.77 -15.51 -8.80
CA GLY A 316 -4.60 -15.57 -10.01
C GLY A 316 -6.12 -15.56 -9.74
N LYS A 317 -6.55 -15.62 -8.48
CA LYS A 317 -7.97 -15.67 -8.07
C LYS A 317 -8.33 -14.66 -6.97
N THR A 318 -7.64 -13.55 -6.91
CA THR A 318 -7.76 -12.56 -5.82
C THR A 318 -9.14 -11.89 -5.74
N GLU A 319 -9.89 -11.90 -6.84
CA GLU A 319 -11.28 -11.40 -6.91
C GLU A 319 -12.29 -12.36 -6.27
N ARG A 320 -11.95 -13.65 -6.16
CA ARG A 320 -12.84 -14.71 -5.70
C ARG A 320 -12.17 -15.57 -4.64
N PRO A 321 -11.98 -15.02 -3.42
CA PRO A 321 -11.30 -15.70 -2.32
C PRO A 321 -12.14 -16.84 -1.74
N VAL A 322 -11.51 -17.65 -0.88
CA VAL A 322 -12.25 -18.54 0.04
C VAL A 322 -12.73 -17.70 1.22
N ILE A 323 -14.01 -17.82 1.53
CA ILE A 323 -14.65 -17.11 2.63
C ILE A 323 -15.25 -18.10 3.63
N ARG A 324 -15.24 -17.73 4.91
CA ARG A 324 -15.87 -18.47 5.99
C ARG A 324 -17.11 -17.71 6.46
N VAL A 325 -18.30 -18.27 6.20
CA VAL A 325 -19.59 -17.69 6.59
C VAL A 325 -19.84 -18.00 8.06
N PHE A 326 -20.08 -16.96 8.87
CA PHE A 326 -20.19 -17.08 10.32
C PHE A 326 -21.45 -16.49 10.93
N ALA A 327 -22.15 -15.60 10.21
CA ALA A 327 -23.39 -15.01 10.67
C ALA A 327 -24.38 -14.82 9.51
N ASN A 328 -25.67 -14.79 9.82
CA ASN A 328 -26.70 -14.48 8.84
C ASN A 328 -26.77 -12.95 8.55
N LYS A 329 -27.64 -12.53 7.60
CA LYS A 329 -27.77 -11.10 7.23
C LYS A 329 -28.33 -10.23 8.37
N THR A 330 -29.16 -10.78 9.25
CA THR A 330 -29.51 -10.16 10.53
C THR A 330 -28.46 -10.60 11.52
N PRO A 331 -27.54 -9.73 12.01
CA PRO A 331 -26.33 -10.14 12.72
C PRO A 331 -26.57 -11.10 13.87
N ALA A 332 -26.65 -12.39 13.56
CA ALA A 332 -26.76 -13.50 14.49
C ALA A 332 -25.80 -14.60 14.05
N LEU A 333 -24.98 -15.09 14.99
CA LEU A 333 -24.01 -16.13 14.72
C LEU A 333 -24.72 -17.41 14.23
N LEU A 334 -24.07 -18.06 13.26
CA LEU A 334 -24.51 -19.38 12.80
C LEU A 334 -24.10 -20.45 13.82
N PRO A 335 -24.92 -21.49 14.03
CA PRO A 335 -24.54 -22.61 14.91
C PRO A 335 -23.33 -23.37 14.38
N ASN A 336 -23.14 -23.41 13.06
CA ASN A 336 -21.97 -24.00 12.38
C ASN A 336 -21.47 -23.01 11.33
N VAL A 337 -20.21 -22.69 11.36
CA VAL A 337 -19.53 -21.92 10.32
C VAL A 337 -19.18 -22.86 9.16
N TYR A 338 -19.10 -22.33 7.93
CA TYR A 338 -18.74 -23.12 6.76
C TYR A 338 -17.99 -22.29 5.74
N ASP A 339 -17.12 -22.93 4.99
CA ASP A 339 -16.31 -22.30 3.98
C ASP A 339 -16.98 -22.37 2.60
N ILE A 340 -16.79 -21.33 1.80
CA ILE A 340 -17.19 -21.24 0.39
C ILE A 340 -15.96 -20.79 -0.40
N ASP A 341 -15.54 -21.58 -1.37
CA ASP A 341 -14.59 -21.16 -2.39
C ASP A 341 -15.34 -20.39 -3.49
N LEU A 342 -15.24 -19.06 -3.46
CA LEU A 342 -15.91 -18.23 -4.44
C LEU A 342 -15.41 -18.47 -5.87
N SER A 343 -14.23 -19.05 -6.07
CA SER A 343 -13.74 -19.38 -7.41
C SER A 343 -14.52 -20.53 -8.05
N ALA A 344 -15.08 -21.42 -7.23
CA ALA A 344 -15.92 -22.56 -7.66
C ALA A 344 -17.42 -22.26 -7.54
N ASP A 345 -17.83 -21.39 -6.60
CA ASP A 345 -19.24 -21.05 -6.34
C ASP A 345 -19.62 -19.76 -7.08
N GLN A 346 -20.42 -19.90 -8.14
CA GLN A 346 -20.92 -18.77 -8.95
C GLN A 346 -22.17 -18.09 -8.34
N GLU A 347 -22.83 -18.72 -7.38
CA GLU A 347 -24.09 -18.22 -6.81
C GLU A 347 -23.86 -17.21 -5.69
N THR A 348 -22.76 -17.37 -4.93
CA THR A 348 -22.44 -16.46 -3.84
C THR A 348 -21.88 -15.13 -4.38
N LYS A 349 -22.51 -14.05 -3.96
CA LYS A 349 -22.17 -12.67 -4.36
C LYS A 349 -21.72 -11.87 -3.16
N ILE A 350 -20.62 -11.15 -3.31
CA ILE A 350 -20.19 -10.13 -2.36
C ILE A 350 -21.07 -8.90 -2.58
N GLU A 351 -21.82 -8.50 -1.55
CA GLU A 351 -22.69 -7.33 -1.58
C GLU A 351 -21.99 -6.08 -1.06
N ASN A 352 -21.16 -6.25 0.00
CA ASN A 352 -20.41 -5.14 0.60
C ASN A 352 -19.14 -5.64 1.30
N VAL A 353 -18.18 -4.74 1.45
CA VAL A 353 -17.00 -4.91 2.32
C VAL A 353 -17.25 -4.11 3.60
N ILE A 354 -17.21 -4.78 4.74
CA ILE A 354 -17.46 -4.16 6.04
C ILE A 354 -16.24 -3.31 6.42
N SER A 355 -16.45 -2.01 6.62
CA SER A 355 -15.40 -1.10 7.05
C SER A 355 -14.95 -1.39 8.48
N ASP A 356 -13.72 -1.01 8.84
CA ASP A 356 -13.19 -1.19 10.20
C ASP A 356 -14.08 -0.58 11.28
N THR A 357 -14.72 0.56 10.96
CA THR A 357 -15.66 1.20 11.88
C THR A 357 -16.93 0.39 12.07
N GLU A 358 -17.50 -0.14 11.00
CA GLU A 358 -18.66 -1.03 11.03
C GLU A 358 -18.32 -2.34 11.73
N LEU A 359 -17.14 -2.92 11.42
CA LEU A 359 -16.65 -4.13 12.06
C LEU A 359 -16.48 -3.95 13.56
N PHE A 360 -15.93 -2.83 14.02
CA PHE A 360 -15.83 -2.53 15.44
C PHE A 360 -17.20 -2.50 16.13
N HIS A 361 -18.20 -1.89 15.52
CA HIS A 361 -19.57 -1.91 16.06
C HIS A 361 -20.20 -3.29 16.01
N PHE A 362 -19.99 -4.01 14.92
CA PHE A 362 -20.47 -5.37 14.72
C PHE A 362 -19.95 -6.33 15.80
N ILE A 363 -18.63 -6.32 16.06
CA ILE A 363 -18.01 -7.13 17.14
C ILE A 363 -18.65 -6.84 18.51
N HIS A 364 -18.89 -5.55 18.82
CA HIS A 364 -19.54 -5.20 20.07
C HIS A 364 -21.01 -5.61 20.14
N GLN A 365 -21.70 -5.67 19.01
CA GLN A 365 -23.10 -6.07 18.95
C GLN A 365 -23.28 -7.59 19.13
N ILE A 366 -22.44 -8.38 18.46
CA ILE A 366 -22.55 -9.85 18.49
C ILE A 366 -21.67 -10.52 19.54
N HIS A 367 -20.83 -9.74 20.25
CA HIS A 367 -19.84 -10.22 21.23
C HIS A 367 -18.92 -11.31 20.70
N PHE A 368 -18.59 -11.25 19.41
CA PHE A 368 -17.75 -12.21 18.72
C PHE A 368 -16.82 -11.51 17.73
N ASP A 369 -15.55 -11.91 17.73
CA ASP A 369 -14.57 -11.43 16.76
C ASP A 369 -14.40 -12.43 15.62
N PRO A 370 -14.77 -12.07 14.40
CA PRO A 370 -14.60 -12.96 13.25
C PRO A 370 -13.15 -13.40 13.01
N ALA A 371 -12.16 -12.62 13.46
CA ALA A 371 -10.75 -12.97 13.31
C ALA A 371 -10.37 -14.24 14.08
N ASP A 372 -11.11 -14.59 15.14
CA ASP A 372 -10.88 -15.84 15.89
C ASP A 372 -11.10 -17.09 15.04
N LEU A 373 -11.93 -16.99 13.97
CA LEU A 373 -12.16 -18.09 13.04
C LEU A 373 -10.97 -18.41 12.14
N LEU A 374 -9.98 -17.54 12.06
CA LEU A 374 -8.80 -17.74 11.24
C LEU A 374 -7.70 -18.54 11.95
N SER A 375 -7.77 -18.64 13.28
CA SER A 375 -6.82 -19.39 14.11
C SER A 375 -7.12 -20.90 14.20
N GLU A 376 -8.30 -21.33 13.79
CA GLU A 376 -8.72 -22.74 13.89
C GLU A 376 -8.31 -23.62 12.69
N GLY A 377 -7.57 -23.05 11.71
CA GLY A 377 -7.23 -23.73 10.45
C GLY A 377 -6.01 -24.68 10.49
N GLU A 378 -5.29 -24.81 11.61
CA GLU A 378 -4.13 -25.72 11.71
C GLU A 378 -4.43 -27.08 12.37
N ASN A 379 -5.68 -27.37 12.76
CA ASN A 379 -6.08 -28.62 13.41
C ASN A 379 -7.34 -29.26 12.76
N LEU A 380 -7.34 -29.43 11.44
CA LEU A 380 -8.25 -30.36 10.77
C LEU A 380 -7.53 -31.13 9.67
#